data_ceb3aa367a092779f89439be19730f01
#
_entry.id   ceb3aa367a092779f89439be19730f01
#
_cell.length_a   1.000
_cell.length_b   1.000
_cell.length_c   1.000
_cell.angle_alpha   90.00
_cell.angle_beta   90.00
_cell.angle_gamma   90.00
#
_symmetry.space_group_name_H-M   'P 1'
#
loop_
_entity.id
_entity.type
_entity.pdbx_description
1 polymer ?
#
loop_
_entity_poly.entity_id
_entity_poly.type
_entity_poly.pdbx_seq_one_letter_code
_entity_poly.pdbx_strand_id
1 'polypeptide(L)'
;MTQFPIENKKIKLAMLGMTEGNGHPYSWSIIINGRYNVEALAQCPYAAIIDYISKQPKNTLGIKDVEVSHVWTDNPEDAKLVAKVAEIQNIVEDPKDVIGQVDAVLVATDIGSEHVERCKPFV
;
A
#
# COMPACT_ATOMS: atom_id res chain seq x y z
N MET A 1 -25.47 -17.84 -13.11
CA MET A 1 -24.80 -17.64 -12.96
C MET A 1 -23.94 -17.45 -12.73
N THR A 2 -23.70 -17.22 -12.55
CA THR A 2 -22.83 -17.01 -12.42
C THR A 2 -22.01 -17.08 -11.86
N GLN A 3 -21.86 -17.50 -11.65
CA GLN A 3 -20.99 -17.59 -11.20
C GLN A 3 -19.91 -17.45 -11.21
N PHE A 4 -19.90 -17.21 -10.64
CA PHE A 4 -18.66 -16.60 -11.01
C PHE A 4 -17.58 -17.05 -10.08
N PRO A 5 -16.40 -17.42 -10.56
CA PRO A 5 -15.30 -17.76 -9.68
C PRO A 5 -14.66 -16.52 -9.05
N ILE A 6 -15.42 -15.46 -8.91
CA ILE A 6 -14.91 -14.21 -8.34
C ILE A 6 -14.53 -14.37 -6.89
N GLU A 7 -15.17 -15.30 -6.18
CA GLU A 7 -14.87 -15.51 -4.77
C GLU A 7 -13.43 -15.97 -4.54
N ASN A 8 -12.76 -16.46 -5.59
CA ASN A 8 -11.37 -16.89 -5.48
C ASN A 8 -10.39 -15.85 -6.01
N LYS A 9 -10.89 -14.74 -6.50
CA LYS A 9 -10.06 -13.70 -7.06
C LYS A 9 -9.71 -12.68 -5.99
N LYS A 10 -8.41 -12.45 -5.82
CA LYS A 10 -7.94 -11.42 -4.92
C LYS A 10 -7.89 -10.08 -5.66
N ILE A 11 -8.41 -9.05 -5.03
CA ILE A 11 -8.34 -7.69 -5.57
C ILE A 11 -6.96 -7.14 -5.27
N LYS A 12 -6.27 -6.71 -6.30
CA LYS A 12 -4.91 -6.17 -6.17
C LYS A 12 -4.92 -4.67 -6.23
N LEU A 13 -4.22 -4.05 -5.30
CA LEU A 13 -4.11 -2.61 -5.20
C LEU A 13 -2.65 -2.19 -5.33
N ALA A 14 -2.44 -0.99 -5.87
CA ALA A 14 -1.13 -0.36 -5.86
C ALA A 14 -1.15 0.84 -4.93
N MET A 15 -0.17 0.93 -4.06
CA MET A 15 0.03 2.07 -3.17
C MET A 15 0.98 3.03 -3.85
N LEU A 16 0.52 4.23 -4.17
CA LEU A 16 1.28 5.18 -4.98
C LEU A 16 1.53 6.49 -4.26
N GLY A 17 2.80 6.84 -4.15
CA GLY A 17 3.23 8.15 -3.68
C GLY A 17 3.41 8.21 -2.16
N MET A 18 4.31 9.07 -1.74
CA MET A 18 4.51 9.36 -0.32
C MET A 18 4.95 10.80 -0.18
N THR A 19 4.22 11.55 0.64
CA THR A 19 4.58 12.92 0.98
C THR A 19 5.31 12.91 2.32
N GLU A 20 6.32 13.74 2.44
CA GLU A 20 7.06 13.86 3.71
C GLU A 20 6.09 14.16 4.85
N GLY A 21 6.24 13.45 5.94
CA GLY A 21 5.38 13.61 7.10
C GLY A 21 4.08 12.82 7.04
N ASN A 22 3.80 12.13 5.93
CA ASN A 22 2.59 11.34 5.77
C ASN A 22 2.96 9.87 5.56
N GLY A 23 2.80 9.06 6.59
CA GLY A 23 3.16 7.65 6.56
C GLY A 23 2.04 6.72 6.13
N HIS A 24 0.98 7.20 5.51
CA HIS A 24 -0.14 6.36 5.09
C HIS A 24 0.27 5.15 4.26
N PRO A 25 1.27 5.24 3.36
CA PRO A 25 1.69 4.02 2.65
C PRO A 25 2.08 2.88 3.58
N TYR A 26 2.70 3.17 4.73
CA TYR A 26 3.02 2.14 5.71
C TYR A 26 1.76 1.60 6.38
N SER A 27 1.00 2.48 7.02
CA SER A 27 -0.14 2.05 7.83
C SER A 27 -1.25 1.43 7.00
N TRP A 28 -1.61 2.05 5.88
CA TRP A 28 -2.68 1.52 5.03
C TRP A 28 -2.31 0.17 4.43
N SER A 29 -1.06 0.03 3.98
CA SER A 29 -0.63 -1.24 3.40
C SER A 29 -0.67 -2.37 4.43
N ILE A 30 -0.23 -2.09 5.66
CA ILE A 30 -0.29 -3.08 6.73
C ILE A 30 -1.73 -3.43 7.06
N ILE A 31 -2.58 -2.42 7.19
CA ILE A 31 -3.99 -2.64 7.55
C ILE A 31 -4.69 -3.47 6.48
N ILE A 32 -4.44 -3.18 5.22
CA ILE A 32 -5.07 -3.91 4.12
C ILE A 32 -4.51 -5.33 4.02
N ASN A 33 -3.19 -5.48 4.08
CA ASN A 33 -2.55 -6.78 3.91
C ASN A 33 -2.70 -7.70 5.11
N GLY A 34 -2.89 -7.11 6.29
CA GLY A 34 -3.06 -7.90 7.51
C GLY A 34 -1.78 -8.55 8.00
N ARG A 35 -0.63 -8.09 7.53
CA ARG A 35 0.66 -8.66 7.93
C ARG A 35 1.74 -7.61 7.84
N TYR A 36 2.79 -7.81 8.61
CA TYR A 36 3.95 -6.92 8.55
C TYR A 36 5.18 -7.64 9.09
N ASN A 37 6.34 -7.16 8.66
CA ASN A 37 7.61 -7.64 9.17
C ASN A 37 7.94 -6.83 10.42
N VAL A 38 8.03 -7.51 11.57
CA VAL A 38 8.21 -6.84 12.86
C VAL A 38 9.53 -6.04 12.90
N GLU A 39 10.61 -6.65 12.42
CA GLU A 39 11.91 -6.00 12.45
C GLU A 39 11.96 -4.78 11.52
N ALA A 40 11.34 -4.90 10.35
CA ALA A 40 11.30 -3.80 9.40
C ALA A 40 10.40 -2.66 9.92
N LEU A 41 9.30 -2.99 10.59
CA LEU A 41 8.41 -1.97 11.16
C LEU A 41 9.16 -1.07 12.13
N ALA A 42 10.10 -1.62 12.89
CA ALA A 42 10.90 -0.82 13.82
C ALA A 42 11.73 0.26 13.11
N GLN A 43 11.97 0.11 11.81
CA GLN A 43 12.72 1.07 11.01
C GLN A 43 11.82 2.14 10.37
N CYS A 44 10.50 2.00 10.48
CA CYS A 44 9.58 2.99 9.96
C CYS A 44 9.85 4.35 10.61
N PRO A 45 9.96 5.43 9.82
CA PRO A 45 10.31 6.74 10.39
C PRO A 45 9.18 7.42 11.15
N TYR A 46 8.02 6.78 11.25
CA TYR A 46 6.85 7.36 11.91
C TYR A 46 6.53 6.58 13.18
N ALA A 47 6.99 7.10 14.31
CA ALA A 47 6.82 6.44 15.60
C ALA A 47 5.35 6.16 15.94
N ALA A 48 4.45 7.08 15.54
CA ALA A 48 3.02 6.90 15.81
C ALA A 48 2.45 5.68 15.09
N ILE A 49 2.96 5.39 13.88
CA ILE A 49 2.52 4.22 13.13
C ILE A 49 3.03 2.95 13.78
N ILE A 50 4.30 2.94 14.20
CA ILE A 50 4.87 1.79 14.91
C ILE A 50 4.03 1.49 16.15
N ASP A 51 3.72 2.52 16.92
CA ASP A 51 2.94 2.37 18.15
C ASP A 51 1.54 1.85 17.86
N TYR A 52 0.86 2.46 16.91
CA TYR A 52 -0.51 2.07 16.57
C TYR A 52 -0.58 0.62 16.10
N ILE A 53 0.25 0.26 15.14
CA ILE A 53 0.22 -1.10 14.55
C ILE A 53 0.59 -2.14 15.61
N SER A 54 1.61 -1.85 16.42
CA SER A 54 2.07 -2.80 17.44
C SER A 54 1.01 -3.13 18.47
N LYS A 55 0.06 -2.24 18.69
CA LYS A 55 -1.02 -2.43 19.67
C LYS A 55 -2.24 -3.14 19.10
N GLN A 56 -2.33 -3.31 17.80
CA GLN A 56 -3.50 -3.93 17.21
C GLN A 56 -3.40 -5.46 17.29
N PRO A 57 -4.46 -6.14 17.73
CA PRO A 57 -4.49 -7.59 17.62
C PRO A 57 -4.40 -7.99 16.16
N LYS A 58 -3.59 -9.01 15.87
CA LYS A 58 -3.34 -9.39 14.47
C LYS A 58 -4.60 -9.78 13.71
N ASN A 59 -5.57 -10.36 14.40
CA ASN A 59 -6.80 -10.78 13.75
C ASN A 59 -7.73 -9.61 13.37
N THR A 60 -7.37 -8.39 13.76
CA THR A 60 -8.15 -7.19 13.38
C THR A 60 -7.60 -6.53 12.13
N LEU A 61 -6.45 -6.99 11.63
CA LEU A 61 -5.83 -6.46 10.43
C LEU A 61 -6.16 -7.34 9.23
N GLY A 62 -6.11 -6.74 8.06
CA GLY A 62 -6.35 -7.44 6.82
C GLY A 62 -7.78 -7.28 6.33
N ILE A 63 -7.90 -7.13 5.02
CA ILE A 63 -9.20 -7.09 4.34
C ILE A 63 -9.27 -8.35 3.49
N LYS A 64 -10.30 -9.16 3.70
CA LYS A 64 -10.44 -10.42 2.98
C LYS A 64 -10.44 -10.20 1.47
N ASP A 65 -9.63 -10.98 0.77
CA ASP A 65 -9.54 -11.00 -0.68
C ASP A 65 -9.06 -9.68 -1.30
N VAL A 66 -8.34 -8.87 -0.50
CA VAL A 66 -7.74 -7.61 -0.97
C VAL A 66 -6.28 -7.60 -0.54
N GLU A 67 -5.40 -7.16 -1.44
CA GLU A 67 -4.01 -7.00 -1.06
C GLU A 67 -3.38 -5.82 -1.80
N VAL A 68 -2.46 -5.15 -1.12
CA VAL A 68 -1.57 -4.19 -1.77
C VAL A 68 -0.41 -5.01 -2.33
N SER A 69 -0.40 -5.17 -3.64
CA SER A 69 0.59 -6.02 -4.32
C SER A 69 1.72 -5.23 -4.95
N HIS A 70 1.54 -3.94 -5.11
CA HIS A 70 2.52 -3.06 -5.76
C HIS A 70 2.65 -1.77 -4.98
N VAL A 71 3.86 -1.19 -5.00
CA VAL A 71 4.11 0.10 -4.37
C VAL A 71 5.07 0.92 -5.22
N TRP A 72 4.80 2.20 -5.26
CA TRP A 72 5.70 3.20 -5.82
C TRP A 72 5.68 4.42 -4.90
N THR A 73 6.83 5.01 -4.65
CA THR A 73 6.92 6.26 -3.91
C THR A 73 7.81 7.23 -4.67
N ASP A 74 7.61 8.51 -4.38
CA ASP A 74 8.39 9.58 -5.02
C ASP A 74 9.89 9.40 -4.78
N ASN A 75 10.26 8.93 -3.59
CA ASN A 75 11.64 8.55 -3.28
C ASN A 75 11.73 7.03 -3.28
N PRO A 76 12.54 6.44 -4.19
CA PRO A 76 12.62 4.98 -4.29
C PRO A 76 13.02 4.26 -2.99
N GLU A 77 13.78 4.92 -2.13
CA GLU A 77 14.18 4.30 -0.86
C GLU A 77 12.98 4.10 0.07
N ASP A 78 12.00 5.01 0.01
CA ASP A 78 10.78 4.86 0.78
C ASP A 78 10.00 3.63 0.33
N ALA A 79 9.91 3.40 -0.98
CA ALA A 79 9.19 2.24 -1.51
C ALA A 79 9.82 0.94 -1.03
N LYS A 80 11.14 0.89 -0.96
CA LYS A 80 11.83 -0.31 -0.49
C LYS A 80 11.46 -0.64 0.95
N LEU A 81 11.42 0.37 1.81
CA LEU A 81 11.07 0.14 3.21
C LEU A 81 9.59 -0.19 3.37
N VAL A 82 8.72 0.53 2.66
CA VAL A 82 7.28 0.22 2.69
C VAL A 82 7.03 -1.22 2.28
N ALA A 83 7.67 -1.65 1.19
CA ALA A 83 7.50 -3.02 0.69
C ALA A 83 7.98 -4.04 1.71
N LYS A 84 9.10 -3.77 2.37
CA LYS A 84 9.65 -4.67 3.37
C LYS A 84 8.76 -4.74 4.60
N VAL A 85 8.27 -3.59 5.05
CA VAL A 85 7.43 -3.52 6.25
C VAL A 85 6.09 -4.21 6.03
N ALA A 86 5.42 -3.90 4.94
CA ALA A 86 4.07 -4.41 4.66
C ALA A 86 4.08 -5.69 3.82
N GLU A 87 5.26 -6.21 3.51
CA GLU A 87 5.46 -7.43 2.74
C GLU A 87 4.78 -7.35 1.37
N ILE A 88 5.06 -6.25 0.66
CA ILE A 88 4.56 -6.02 -0.69
C ILE A 88 5.56 -6.62 -1.68
N GLN A 89 5.06 -7.39 -2.63
CA GLN A 89 5.93 -8.17 -3.52
C GLN A 89 6.57 -7.38 -4.65
N ASN A 90 5.93 -6.30 -5.09
CA ASN A 90 6.36 -5.61 -6.30
C ASN A 90 6.60 -4.12 -6.04
N ILE A 91 7.83 -3.69 -6.33
CA ILE A 91 8.19 -2.27 -6.31
C ILE A 91 8.34 -1.86 -7.76
N VAL A 92 7.63 -0.81 -8.18
CA VAL A 92 7.74 -0.33 -9.56
C VAL A 92 8.52 0.98 -9.60
N GLU A 93 9.17 1.24 -10.73
CA GLU A 93 9.99 2.43 -10.90
C GLU A 93 9.18 3.60 -11.45
N ASP A 94 8.09 3.33 -12.15
CA ASP A 94 7.19 4.32 -12.70
C ASP A 94 5.79 3.96 -12.23
N PRO A 95 5.03 4.92 -11.65
CA PRO A 95 3.70 4.58 -11.15
C PRO A 95 2.78 4.03 -12.25
N LYS A 96 3.00 4.40 -13.51
CA LYS A 96 2.19 3.89 -14.61
C LYS A 96 2.44 2.42 -14.91
N ASP A 97 3.53 1.85 -14.40
CA ASP A 97 3.82 0.44 -14.60
C ASP A 97 2.78 -0.48 -13.95
N VAL A 98 1.98 0.03 -13.04
CA VAL A 98 0.94 -0.78 -12.40
C VAL A 98 -0.31 -0.92 -13.26
N ILE A 99 -0.44 -0.13 -14.32
CA ILE A 99 -1.61 -0.21 -15.20
C ILE A 99 -1.65 -1.60 -15.83
N GLY A 100 -2.78 -2.28 -15.69
CA GLY A 100 -2.93 -3.65 -16.17
C GLY A 100 -2.43 -4.70 -15.20
N GLN A 101 -1.79 -4.29 -14.09
CA GLN A 101 -1.28 -5.22 -13.08
C GLN A 101 -2.13 -5.26 -11.83
N VAL A 102 -2.91 -4.20 -11.59
CA VAL A 102 -3.74 -4.08 -10.40
C VAL A 102 -5.16 -3.68 -10.78
N ASP A 103 -6.07 -3.88 -9.83
CA ASP A 103 -7.49 -3.55 -10.04
C ASP A 103 -7.79 -2.10 -9.69
N ALA A 104 -7.03 -1.52 -8.78
CA ALA A 104 -7.21 -0.12 -8.38
C ALA A 104 -5.92 0.44 -7.80
N VAL A 105 -5.87 1.76 -7.68
CA VAL A 105 -4.71 2.44 -7.10
C VAL A 105 -5.15 3.30 -5.91
N LEU A 106 -4.25 3.44 -4.94
CA LEU A 106 -4.42 4.34 -3.81
C LEU A 106 -3.34 5.41 -3.93
N VAL A 107 -3.75 6.63 -4.21
CA VAL A 107 -2.82 7.76 -4.29
C VAL A 107 -2.72 8.33 -2.88
N ALA A 108 -1.65 8.02 -2.19
CA ALA A 108 -1.52 8.19 -0.76
C ALA A 108 -0.81 9.49 -0.34
N THR A 109 -0.67 10.42 -1.26
CA THR A 109 -0.10 11.74 -0.94
C THR A 109 -1.19 12.64 -0.36
N ASP A 110 -0.77 13.64 0.42
CA ASP A 110 -1.73 14.52 1.09
C ASP A 110 -1.74 15.95 0.54
N ILE A 111 -1.10 16.17 -0.61
CA ILE A 111 -1.15 17.48 -1.28
C ILE A 111 -2.29 17.45 -2.29
N GLY A 112 -3.45 17.97 -1.86
CA GLY A 112 -4.66 17.87 -2.65
C GLY A 112 -4.55 18.44 -4.05
N SER A 113 -3.75 19.50 -4.22
CA SER A 113 -3.59 20.13 -5.54
C SER A 113 -2.88 19.22 -6.55
N GLU A 114 -2.22 18.16 -6.09
CA GLU A 114 -1.52 17.22 -6.96
C GLU A 114 -2.36 16.00 -7.33
N HIS A 115 -3.47 15.78 -6.63
CA HIS A 115 -4.21 14.52 -6.78
C HIS A 115 -4.77 14.31 -8.18
N VAL A 116 -5.27 15.37 -8.81
CA VAL A 116 -5.83 15.25 -10.16
C VAL A 116 -4.79 14.75 -11.15
N GLU A 117 -3.61 15.37 -11.14
CA GLU A 117 -2.53 14.95 -12.05
C GLU A 117 -1.99 13.56 -11.71
N ARG A 118 -1.88 13.24 -10.43
CA ARG A 118 -1.39 11.92 -10.01
C ARG A 118 -2.37 10.81 -10.35
N CYS A 119 -3.68 11.08 -10.27
CA CYS A 119 -4.70 10.07 -10.56
C CYS A 119 -5.01 9.92 -12.04
N LYS A 120 -4.74 10.97 -12.83
CA LYS A 120 -5.13 11.03 -14.23
C LYS A 120 -4.74 9.80 -15.07
N PRO A 121 -3.52 9.26 -14.95
CA PRO A 121 -3.13 8.09 -15.75
C PRO A 121 -3.98 6.84 -15.49
N PHE A 122 -4.71 6.81 -14.38
CA PHE A 122 -5.39 5.60 -13.92
C PHE A 122 -6.90 5.63 -14.10
N VAL A 123 -7.43 6.72 -14.65
CA VAL A 123 -8.88 6.86 -14.86
C VAL A 123 -9.24 6.81 -16.33
#